data_b99d06b9efdee2cb85514b1d7f000f7c
#
_entry.id   b99d06b9efdee2cb85514b1d7f000f7c
#
_cell.length_a   1.000
_cell.length_b   1.000
_cell.length_c   1.000
_cell.angle_alpha   90.00
_cell.angle_beta   90.00
_cell.angle_gamma   90.00
#
_symmetry.space_group_name_H-M   'P 1'
#
loop_
_entity.id
_entity.type
_entity.pdbx_description
1 polymer ?
#
loop_
_entity_poly.entity_id
_entity_poly.type
_entity_poly.pdbx_seq_one_letter_code
_entity_poly.pdbx_strand_id
1 'polypeptide(L)' 'MALQEFQEFTGDNVDLAINEAITKLQVPSSELEYEVINRESAGFLGFGKKPAKIRARRKVFDKP' A
#
# COMPACT_ATOMS: atom_id res chain seq x y z
N MET A 1 14.57 18.55 7.80
CA MET A 1 14.73 17.45 6.90
C MET A 1 13.42 16.68 6.75
N ALA A 2 12.94 16.59 5.55
CA ALA A 2 11.66 15.96 5.33
C ALA A 2 11.88 14.50 4.92
N LEU A 3 11.59 13.62 5.83
CA LEU A 3 11.56 12.21 5.52
C LEU A 3 10.15 11.85 5.15
N GLN A 4 10.00 11.22 3.99
CA GLN A 4 8.69 10.76 3.59
C GLN A 4 8.38 9.50 4.35
N GLU A 5 7.36 9.59 5.17
CA GLU A 5 6.96 8.46 5.98
C GLU A 5 5.97 7.63 5.22
N PHE A 6 6.02 6.34 5.47
CA PHE A 6 5.05 5.44 4.90
C PHE A 6 3.66 5.74 5.43
N GLN A 7 2.68 5.65 4.56
CA GLN A 7 1.28 5.75 4.93
C GLN A 7 0.62 4.42 4.69
N GLU A 8 -0.34 4.07 5.53
CA GLU A 8 -1.02 2.79 5.42
C GLU A 8 -2.24 2.93 4.54
N PHE A 9 -2.42 1.94 3.69
CA PHE A 9 -3.57 1.87 2.80
C PHE A 9 -4.14 0.48 2.87
N THR A 10 -5.45 0.38 2.71
CA THR A 10 -6.13 -0.90 2.73
C THR A 10 -6.97 -1.06 1.49
N GLY A 11 -7.27 -2.30 1.16
CA GLY A 11 -8.14 -2.61 0.04
C GLY A 11 -8.61 -4.04 0.17
N ASP A 12 -9.53 -4.42 -0.69
CA ASP A 12 -10.03 -5.78 -0.67
C ASP A 12 -8.94 -6.78 -1.03
N ASN A 13 -7.92 -6.33 -1.73
CA ASN A 13 -6.74 -7.13 -1.99
C ASN A 13 -5.56 -6.19 -2.13
N VAL A 14 -4.38 -6.78 -2.33
CA VAL A 14 -3.17 -5.98 -2.40
C VAL A 14 -3.22 -5.02 -3.57
N ASP A 15 -3.74 -5.46 -4.71
CA ASP A 15 -3.82 -4.60 -5.89
C ASP A 15 -4.67 -3.37 -5.62
N LEU A 16 -5.80 -3.56 -4.94
CA LEU A 16 -6.66 -2.43 -4.62
C LEU A 16 -6.02 -1.51 -3.61
N ALA A 17 -5.28 -2.06 -2.66
CA ALA A 17 -4.56 -1.23 -1.70
C ALA A 17 -3.51 -0.40 -2.41
N ILE A 18 -2.82 -0.97 -3.38
CA ILE A 18 -1.83 -0.23 -4.16
C ILE A 18 -2.51 0.87 -4.96
N ASN A 19 -3.64 0.56 -5.59
CA ASN A 19 -4.38 1.58 -6.32
C ASN A 19 -4.80 2.71 -5.42
N GLU A 20 -5.21 2.39 -4.20
CA GLU A 20 -5.57 3.42 -3.25
C GLU A 20 -4.36 4.31 -2.95
N ALA A 21 -3.20 3.69 -2.75
CA ALA A 21 -1.99 4.46 -2.47
C ALA A 21 -1.65 5.37 -3.65
N ILE A 22 -1.74 4.85 -4.87
CA ILE A 22 -1.44 5.64 -6.06
C ILE A 22 -2.36 6.84 -6.13
N THR A 23 -3.64 6.63 -5.87
CA THR A 23 -4.62 7.70 -5.94
C THR A 23 -4.36 8.73 -4.85
N LYS A 24 -4.14 8.28 -3.64
CA LYS A 24 -3.98 9.20 -2.51
C LYS A 24 -2.67 9.97 -2.58
N LEU A 25 -1.61 9.30 -2.97
CA LEU A 25 -0.30 9.94 -3.05
C LEU A 25 -0.09 10.65 -4.38
N GLN A 26 -0.95 10.36 -5.36
CA GLN A 26 -0.87 10.98 -6.68
C GLN A 26 0.49 10.74 -7.33
N VAL A 27 0.91 9.49 -7.29
CA VAL A 27 2.15 9.09 -7.92
C VAL A 27 1.88 7.91 -8.83
N PRO A 28 2.63 7.78 -9.92
CA PRO A 28 2.49 6.60 -10.76
C PRO A 28 3.02 5.36 -10.05
N SER A 29 2.56 4.20 -10.49
CA SER A 29 2.99 2.96 -9.85
C SER A 29 4.50 2.77 -9.93
N SER A 30 5.13 3.28 -10.98
CA SER A 30 6.57 3.15 -11.13
C SER A 30 7.33 3.96 -10.08
N GLU A 31 6.67 4.93 -9.47
CA GLU A 31 7.32 5.76 -8.45
C GLU A 31 6.75 5.49 -7.07
N LEU A 32 6.05 4.39 -6.91
CA LEU A 32 5.49 4.03 -5.61
C LEU A 32 6.36 3.00 -4.95
N GLU A 33 6.77 3.31 -3.73
CA GLU A 33 7.47 2.36 -2.90
C GLU A 33 6.50 1.87 -1.83
N TYR A 34 6.33 0.57 -1.75
CA TYR A 34 5.35 0.03 -0.83
C TYR A 34 5.84 -1.28 -0.23
N GLU A 35 5.23 -1.60 0.88
CA GLU A 35 5.49 -2.86 1.58
C GLU A 35 4.16 -3.45 2.01
N VAL A 36 3.99 -4.74 1.77
CA VAL A 36 2.75 -5.42 2.16
C VAL A 36 2.84 -5.76 3.64
N ILE A 37 1.93 -5.19 4.41
CA ILE A 37 1.86 -5.47 5.84
C ILE A 37 1.06 -6.74 6.07
N ASN A 38 -0.13 -6.80 5.50
CA ASN A 38 -1.01 -7.96 5.58
C ASN A 38 -1.63 -8.19 4.23
N ARG A 39 -1.68 -9.45 3.84
CA ARG A 39 -2.40 -9.78 2.62
C ARG A 39 -3.86 -10.04 2.97
N GLU A 40 -4.68 -9.93 1.95
CA GLU A 40 -6.09 -10.21 2.13
C GLU A 40 -6.29 -11.66 2.50
N SER A 41 -7.33 -11.92 3.27
CA SER A 41 -7.66 -13.27 3.68
C SER A 41 -9.15 -13.47 3.46
N ALA A 42 -9.49 -14.55 2.77
CA ALA A 42 -10.89 -14.86 2.55
C ALA A 42 -11.58 -15.32 3.83
N GLY A 43 -10.79 -15.66 4.83
CA GLY A 43 -11.35 -16.17 6.05
C GLY A 43 -11.67 -17.65 5.92
N PHE A 44 -11.97 -18.23 7.05
CA PHE A 44 -12.32 -19.65 7.11
C PHE A 44 -13.78 -19.74 7.46
N LEU A 45 -14.56 -20.42 6.63
CA LEU A 45 -16.00 -20.57 6.84
C LEU A 45 -16.70 -19.22 6.94
N GLY A 46 -16.21 -18.24 6.19
CA GLY A 46 -16.83 -16.93 6.22
C GLY A 46 -16.42 -16.06 7.39
N PHE A 47 -15.57 -16.56 8.26
CA PHE A 47 -15.09 -15.79 9.39
C PHE A 47 -13.66 -15.37 9.16
N GLY A 48 -13.30 -14.24 9.72
CA GLY A 48 -11.93 -13.80 9.69
C GLY A 48 -11.53 -13.17 8.38
N LYS A 49 -12.47 -12.77 7.56
CA LYS A 49 -12.14 -12.09 6.33
C LYS A 49 -11.42 -10.79 6.67
N LYS A 50 -10.25 -10.62 6.08
CA LYS A 50 -9.43 -9.47 6.38
C LYS A 50 -9.04 -8.77 5.10
N PRO A 51 -9.02 -7.45 5.09
CA PRO A 51 -8.55 -6.73 3.92
C PRO A 51 -7.03 -6.79 3.83
N ALA A 52 -6.53 -6.52 2.65
CA ALA A 52 -5.10 -6.34 2.48
C ALA A 52 -4.70 -4.99 3.05
N LYS A 53 -3.54 -4.93 3.66
CA LYS A 53 -3.00 -3.68 4.15
C LYS A 53 -1.57 -3.55 3.66
N ILE A 54 -1.28 -2.39 3.13
CA ILE A 54 0.08 -2.07 2.72
C ILE A 54 0.45 -0.73 3.32
N ARG A 55 1.73 -0.47 3.33
CA ARG A 55 2.20 0.88 3.60
C ARG A 55 3.01 1.31 2.39
N ALA A 56 2.86 2.57 2.04
CA ALA A 56 3.45 3.05 0.81
C ALA A 56 3.87 4.50 0.97
N ARG A 57 4.79 4.87 0.14
CA ARG A 57 5.23 6.24 0.08
C ARG A 57 5.73 6.52 -1.32
N ARG A 58 5.87 7.80 -1.62
CA ARG A 58 6.47 8.18 -2.87
C ARG A 58 7.94 7.80 -2.85
N LYS A 59 8.35 7.13 -3.91
CA LYS A 59 9.74 6.72 -4.03
C LYS A 59 10.63 7.94 -4.15
N VAL A 60 11.65 7.97 -3.34
CA VAL A 60 12.60 9.06 -3.36
C VAL A 60 13.78 8.65 -4.22
N PHE A 61 14.06 9.45 -5.23
CA PHE A 61 15.23 9.21 -6.07
C PHE A 61 16.38 10.00 -5.52
N ASP A 62 17.40 9.27 -5.15
CA ASP A 62 18.58 9.87 -4.57
C ASP A 62 19.56 10.12 -5.70
N LYS A 63 19.81 11.37 -5.98
CA LYS A 63 20.70 11.70 -7.08
C LYS A 63 22.10 11.89 -6.58
N PRO A 64 23.03 11.32 -7.26
CA PRO A 64 24.45 11.51 -6.89
C PRO A 64 24.93 12.93 -7.11
#